data_849b74db1687e9bf4933ff1fa223529f
#
_entry.id   849b74db1687e9bf4933ff1fa223529f
#
_cell.length_a   1.000
_cell.length_b   1.000
_cell.length_c   1.000
_cell.angle_alpha   90.00
_cell.angle_beta   90.00
_cell.angle_gamma   90.00
#
_symmetry.space_group_name_H-M   'P 1'
#
loop_
_entity.id
_entity.type
_entity.pdbx_description
1 polymer ?
#
loop_
_entity_poly.entity_id
_entity_poly.type
_entity_poly.pdbx_seq_one_letter_code
_entity_poly.pdbx_strand_id
1 'polypeptide(L)'
;MVSDFPRTLCLLRQEKKISQRKAAGELGVSQALLSHSENGVREPGLSFVVRAADYYGVSADFLLGRTMARDGGAILAEDLTDSSEEKDNVLRGSAASMLSKKLLVNSTSLLYEQVGKERGLARAISDYMSLALYKVYRLLYTMDDGSSKKAFAAPQSVFSELCDAEMKKCEVQLRILAEKGETASPDMSLEHVQQNWPRLAPSLLSLLHGVDEKISPENEKN
;
A
#
# COMPACT_ATOMS: atom_id res chain seq x y z
N MET A 1 0.70 10.27 -12.62
CA MET A 1 2.03 9.64 -12.50
C MET A 1 2.18 8.66 -13.66
N VAL A 2 3.19 8.82 -14.48
CA VAL A 2 3.52 7.81 -15.49
C VAL A 2 4.14 6.65 -14.71
N SER A 3 3.46 5.51 -14.68
CA SER A 3 3.97 4.29 -14.04
C SER A 3 5.30 3.91 -14.71
N ASP A 4 6.38 3.73 -13.93
CA ASP A 4 7.69 3.27 -14.45
C ASP A 4 7.64 1.80 -14.92
N PHE A 5 6.52 1.10 -14.66
CA PHE A 5 6.32 -0.30 -15.03
C PHE A 5 6.62 -0.61 -16.51
N PRO A 6 6.09 0.14 -17.50
CA PRO A 6 6.35 -0.15 -18.92
C PRO A 6 7.84 -0.10 -19.25
N ARG A 7 8.54 0.92 -18.75
CA ARG A 7 9.97 1.12 -18.95
C ARG A 7 10.79 0.02 -18.30
N THR A 8 10.48 -0.30 -17.03
CA THR A 8 11.19 -1.34 -16.28
C THR A 8 11.00 -2.71 -16.91
N LEU A 9 9.77 -3.06 -17.32
CA LEU A 9 9.45 -4.31 -18.02
C LEU A 9 10.26 -4.46 -19.32
N CYS A 10 10.30 -3.38 -20.14
CA CYS A 10 11.05 -3.35 -21.38
C CYS A 10 12.57 -3.52 -21.14
N LEU A 11 13.12 -2.82 -20.16
CA LEU A 11 14.54 -2.92 -19.79
C LEU A 11 14.92 -4.34 -19.33
N LEU A 12 14.14 -4.96 -18.46
CA LEU A 12 14.38 -6.33 -17.99
C LEU A 12 14.38 -7.35 -19.14
N ARG A 13 13.48 -7.19 -20.11
CA ARG A 13 13.46 -8.03 -21.31
C ARG A 13 14.72 -7.83 -22.17
N GLN A 14 15.13 -6.58 -22.37
CA GLN A 14 16.32 -6.22 -23.13
C GLN A 14 17.60 -6.76 -22.48
N GLU A 15 17.69 -6.70 -21.16
CA GLU A 15 18.81 -7.29 -20.39
C GLU A 15 18.93 -8.80 -20.60
N LYS A 16 17.78 -9.51 -20.62
CA LYS A 16 17.75 -10.94 -20.97
C LYS A 16 18.01 -11.21 -22.46
N LYS A 17 18.14 -10.16 -23.29
CA LYS A 17 18.38 -10.24 -24.75
C LYS A 17 17.35 -11.12 -25.48
N ILE A 18 16.08 -11.04 -25.07
CA ILE A 18 15.01 -11.83 -25.67
C ILE A 18 13.99 -10.94 -26.40
N SER A 19 13.37 -11.50 -27.46
CA SER A 19 12.32 -10.81 -28.20
C SER A 19 11.02 -10.72 -27.41
N GLN A 20 10.16 -9.75 -27.72
CA GLN A 20 8.82 -9.67 -27.12
C GLN A 20 8.00 -10.96 -27.31
N ARG A 21 8.11 -11.61 -28.48
CA ARG A 21 7.42 -12.87 -28.74
C ARG A 21 7.87 -13.98 -27.79
N LYS A 22 9.18 -14.10 -27.54
CA LYS A 22 9.74 -15.10 -26.63
C LYS A 22 9.32 -14.80 -25.18
N ALA A 23 9.48 -13.53 -24.75
CA ALA A 23 9.09 -13.12 -23.40
C ALA A 23 7.58 -13.31 -23.14
N ALA A 24 6.74 -13.00 -24.12
CA ALA A 24 5.30 -13.22 -24.00
C ALA A 24 4.95 -14.70 -23.82
N GLY A 25 5.61 -15.58 -24.55
CA GLY A 25 5.44 -17.04 -24.41
C GLY A 25 5.82 -17.53 -23.00
N GLU A 26 6.96 -17.07 -22.48
CA GLU A 26 7.46 -17.43 -21.13
C GLU A 26 6.54 -16.88 -20.02
N LEU A 27 6.00 -15.67 -20.21
CA LEU A 27 5.08 -15.02 -19.29
C LEU A 27 3.63 -15.54 -19.41
N GLY A 28 3.34 -16.43 -20.36
CA GLY A 28 1.99 -16.97 -20.58
C GLY A 28 0.98 -15.92 -21.01
N VAL A 29 1.41 -14.96 -21.85
CA VAL A 29 0.55 -13.89 -22.39
C VAL A 29 0.69 -13.76 -23.91
N SER A 30 -0.23 -13.04 -24.54
CA SER A 30 -0.06 -12.72 -25.96
C SER A 30 1.03 -11.67 -26.20
N GLN A 31 1.71 -11.74 -27.36
CA GLN A 31 2.69 -10.73 -27.72
C GLN A 31 2.08 -9.31 -27.75
N ALA A 32 0.83 -9.19 -28.19
CA ALA A 32 0.11 -7.91 -28.20
C ALA A 32 -0.07 -7.34 -26.79
N LEU A 33 -0.43 -8.20 -25.81
CA LEU A 33 -0.54 -7.78 -24.40
C LEU A 33 0.79 -7.29 -23.86
N LEU A 34 1.88 -8.03 -24.10
CA LEU A 34 3.21 -7.62 -23.66
C LEU A 34 3.63 -6.29 -24.29
N SER A 35 3.42 -6.14 -25.61
CA SER A 35 3.73 -4.91 -26.33
C SER A 35 2.94 -3.71 -25.78
N HIS A 36 1.65 -3.86 -25.52
CA HIS A 36 0.83 -2.80 -24.93
C HIS A 36 1.29 -2.44 -23.52
N SER A 37 1.71 -3.42 -22.74
CA SER A 37 2.23 -3.20 -21.38
C SER A 37 3.58 -2.47 -21.41
N GLU A 38 4.50 -2.83 -22.31
CA GLU A 38 5.81 -2.16 -22.46
C GLU A 38 5.68 -0.73 -23.02
N ASN A 39 4.62 -0.45 -23.77
CA ASN A 39 4.36 0.89 -24.32
C ASN A 39 3.44 1.75 -23.43
N GLY A 40 3.02 1.24 -22.27
CA GLY A 40 2.13 1.97 -21.37
C GLY A 40 0.71 2.21 -21.89
N VAL A 41 0.32 1.49 -22.94
CA VAL A 41 -1.03 1.60 -23.55
C VAL A 41 -2.09 0.92 -22.67
N ARG A 42 -1.68 -0.06 -21.87
CA ARG A 42 -2.57 -0.81 -20.99
C ARG A 42 -1.91 -1.05 -19.63
N GLU A 43 -2.65 -0.78 -18.57
CA GLU A 43 -2.23 -1.16 -17.22
C GLU A 43 -2.20 -2.69 -17.06
N PRO A 44 -1.13 -3.24 -16.47
CA PRO A 44 -1.02 -4.66 -16.22
C PRO A 44 -1.98 -5.10 -15.12
N GLY A 45 -2.59 -6.25 -15.29
CA GLY A 45 -3.30 -6.92 -14.19
C GLY A 45 -2.30 -7.49 -13.18
N LEU A 46 -2.73 -7.62 -11.91
CA LEU A 46 -1.87 -8.08 -10.82
C LEU A 46 -1.21 -9.43 -11.12
N SER A 47 -1.95 -10.40 -11.65
CA SER A 47 -1.41 -11.72 -12.02
C SER A 47 -0.29 -11.64 -13.06
N PHE A 48 -0.30 -10.65 -13.93
CA PHE A 48 0.78 -10.41 -14.88
C PHE A 48 2.00 -9.81 -14.20
N VAL A 49 1.82 -8.85 -13.28
CA VAL A 49 2.93 -8.27 -12.49
C VAL A 49 3.64 -9.33 -11.68
N VAL A 50 2.88 -10.22 -11.01
CA VAL A 50 3.43 -11.34 -10.23
C VAL A 50 4.30 -12.24 -11.12
N ARG A 51 3.74 -12.72 -12.24
CA ARG A 51 4.51 -13.59 -13.17
C ARG A 51 5.73 -12.90 -13.74
N ALA A 52 5.65 -11.60 -14.05
CA ALA A 52 6.78 -10.84 -14.55
C ALA A 52 7.87 -10.68 -13.48
N ALA A 53 7.50 -10.39 -12.24
CA ALA A 53 8.43 -10.30 -11.11
C ALA A 53 9.17 -11.63 -10.90
N ASP A 54 8.44 -12.74 -10.85
CA ASP A 54 9.01 -14.10 -10.71
C ASP A 54 9.93 -14.46 -11.88
N TYR A 55 9.48 -14.22 -13.10
CA TYR A 55 10.23 -14.55 -14.32
C TYR A 55 11.55 -13.78 -14.45
N TYR A 56 11.53 -12.49 -14.07
CA TYR A 56 12.72 -11.64 -14.12
C TYR A 56 13.55 -11.72 -12.84
N GLY A 57 13.08 -12.36 -11.77
CA GLY A 57 13.76 -12.48 -10.49
C GLY A 57 13.92 -11.12 -9.80
N VAL A 58 12.89 -10.30 -9.86
CA VAL A 58 12.85 -8.97 -9.24
C VAL A 58 11.62 -8.83 -8.36
N SER A 59 11.66 -7.91 -7.40
CA SER A 59 10.47 -7.61 -6.59
C SER A 59 9.38 -6.89 -7.41
N ALA A 60 8.12 -7.04 -6.99
CA ALA A 60 7.02 -6.30 -7.59
C ALA A 60 7.20 -4.77 -7.45
N ASP A 61 7.78 -4.31 -6.34
CA ASP A 61 8.07 -2.90 -6.11
C ASP A 61 9.11 -2.34 -7.09
N PHE A 62 10.17 -3.11 -7.38
CA PHE A 62 11.13 -2.75 -8.42
C PHE A 62 10.46 -2.66 -9.79
N LEU A 63 9.64 -3.67 -10.11
CA LEU A 63 8.95 -3.71 -11.40
C LEU A 63 7.97 -2.54 -11.57
N LEU A 64 7.35 -2.09 -10.48
CA LEU A 64 6.42 -0.96 -10.44
C LEU A 64 7.12 0.41 -10.31
N GLY A 65 8.47 0.44 -10.22
CA GLY A 65 9.24 1.67 -10.08
C GLY A 65 9.15 2.32 -8.70
N ARG A 66 8.85 1.55 -7.66
CA ARG A 66 8.73 2.03 -6.27
C ARG A 66 9.99 1.88 -5.46
N THR A 67 10.96 1.11 -5.93
CA THR A 67 12.28 0.94 -5.35
C THR A 67 13.31 0.78 -6.45
N MET A 68 14.55 1.20 -6.18
CA MET A 68 15.69 0.99 -7.06
C MET A 68 16.42 -0.34 -6.79
N ALA A 69 16.12 -1.00 -5.68
CA ALA A 69 16.69 -2.28 -5.32
C ALA A 69 15.95 -3.43 -5.99
N ARG A 70 16.64 -4.28 -6.75
CA ARG A 70 16.02 -5.40 -7.49
C ARG A 70 15.45 -6.48 -6.56
N ASP A 71 16.15 -6.77 -5.49
CA ASP A 71 15.78 -7.68 -4.42
C ASP A 71 14.85 -7.03 -3.38
N GLY A 72 14.77 -5.71 -3.45
CA GLY A 72 13.78 -4.81 -2.93
C GLY A 72 13.62 -4.68 -1.44
N GLY A 73 14.18 -5.41 -0.55
CA GLY A 73 13.61 -5.40 0.82
C GLY A 73 12.07 -5.37 0.77
N ALA A 74 11.48 -5.93 -0.25
CA ALA A 74 10.17 -5.62 -0.83
C ALA A 74 9.22 -6.79 -0.64
N ILE A 75 7.94 -6.49 -0.79
CA ILE A 75 6.86 -7.47 -0.81
C ILE A 75 7.16 -8.49 -1.91
N LEU A 76 7.28 -9.76 -1.52
CA LEU A 76 7.44 -10.84 -2.48
C LEU A 76 6.21 -10.91 -3.38
N ALA A 77 6.42 -11.24 -4.66
CA ALA A 77 5.33 -11.39 -5.62
C ALA A 77 4.25 -12.40 -5.14
N GLU A 78 4.67 -13.41 -4.39
CA GLU A 78 3.79 -14.40 -3.75
C GLU A 78 2.78 -13.78 -2.79
N ASP A 79 3.16 -12.71 -2.09
CA ASP A 79 2.29 -12.01 -1.14
C ASP A 79 1.18 -11.19 -1.82
N LEU A 80 1.24 -11.01 -3.13
CA LEU A 80 0.26 -10.27 -3.92
C LEU A 80 -0.89 -11.14 -4.46
N THR A 81 -0.78 -12.47 -4.40
CA THR A 81 -1.71 -13.38 -5.10
C THR A 81 -3.09 -13.47 -4.48
N ASP A 82 -3.20 -13.35 -3.16
CA ASP A 82 -4.44 -13.67 -2.42
C ASP A 82 -5.61 -12.71 -2.66
N SER A 83 -5.35 -11.50 -3.15
CA SER A 83 -6.39 -10.47 -3.29
C SER A 83 -6.88 -10.24 -4.72
N SER A 84 -6.26 -10.88 -5.72
CA SER A 84 -6.60 -10.66 -7.14
C SER A 84 -7.72 -11.56 -7.65
N GLU A 85 -8.04 -12.64 -6.96
CA GLU A 85 -9.03 -13.64 -7.37
C GLU A 85 -10.44 -13.38 -6.82
N GLU A 86 -10.60 -12.47 -5.87
CA GLU A 86 -11.92 -12.09 -5.36
C GLU A 86 -12.76 -11.44 -6.47
N LYS A 87 -13.92 -12.04 -6.77
CA LYS A 87 -14.83 -11.62 -7.86
C LYS A 87 -15.31 -10.18 -7.73
N ASP A 88 -15.36 -9.64 -6.50
CA ASP A 88 -15.90 -8.32 -6.19
C ASP A 88 -14.81 -7.24 -6.00
N ASN A 89 -13.57 -7.52 -6.39
CA ASN A 89 -12.49 -6.56 -6.20
C ASN A 89 -12.55 -5.44 -7.27
N VAL A 90 -13.06 -4.27 -6.87
CA VAL A 90 -13.19 -3.06 -7.71
C VAL A 90 -11.85 -2.54 -8.25
N LEU A 91 -10.71 -2.90 -7.61
CA LEU A 91 -9.36 -2.53 -8.05
C LEU A 91 -8.76 -3.54 -9.04
N ARG A 92 -9.57 -4.49 -9.50
CA ARG A 92 -9.19 -5.52 -10.47
C ARG A 92 -8.71 -4.88 -11.77
N GLY A 93 -7.43 -5.00 -12.04
CA GLY A 93 -6.80 -4.46 -13.25
C GLY A 93 -5.73 -3.39 -13.02
N SER A 94 -5.68 -2.75 -11.84
CA SER A 94 -4.60 -1.82 -11.46
C SER A 94 -3.65 -2.44 -10.45
N ALA A 95 -2.47 -2.87 -10.89
CA ALA A 95 -1.46 -3.44 -10.01
C ALA A 95 -1.00 -2.45 -8.93
N ALA A 96 -0.88 -1.16 -9.26
CA ALA A 96 -0.48 -0.12 -8.32
C ALA A 96 -1.51 0.05 -7.18
N SER A 97 -2.81 0.05 -7.52
CA SER A 97 -3.89 0.17 -6.52
C SER A 97 -3.97 -1.06 -5.62
N MET A 98 -3.79 -2.25 -6.20
CA MET A 98 -3.76 -3.51 -5.43
C MET A 98 -2.56 -3.54 -4.47
N LEU A 99 -1.39 -3.14 -4.94
CA LEU A 99 -0.21 -3.03 -4.08
C LEU A 99 -0.43 -2.03 -2.95
N SER A 100 -0.98 -0.85 -3.23
CA SER A 100 -1.29 0.15 -2.20
C SER A 100 -2.25 -0.38 -1.14
N LYS A 101 -3.30 -1.11 -1.56
CA LYS A 101 -4.21 -1.80 -0.63
C LYS A 101 -3.45 -2.81 0.24
N LYS A 102 -2.60 -3.65 -0.36
CA LYS A 102 -1.83 -4.66 0.37
C LYS A 102 -0.85 -4.05 1.35
N LEU A 103 -0.15 -2.96 0.97
CA LEU A 103 0.70 -2.20 1.89
C LEU A 103 -0.05 -1.76 3.13
N LEU A 104 -1.23 -1.16 2.96
CA LEU A 104 -2.08 -0.69 4.06
C LEU A 104 -2.54 -1.86 4.94
N VAL A 105 -3.06 -2.93 4.34
CA VAL A 105 -3.56 -4.10 5.09
C VAL A 105 -2.45 -4.75 5.89
N ASN A 106 -1.31 -5.05 5.28
CA ASN A 106 -0.18 -5.70 5.94
C ASN A 106 0.40 -4.82 7.04
N SER A 107 0.58 -3.52 6.79
CA SER A 107 1.10 -2.57 7.79
C SER A 107 0.16 -2.45 8.98
N THR A 108 -1.15 -2.38 8.73
CA THR A 108 -2.15 -2.33 9.78
C THR A 108 -2.15 -3.63 10.59
N SER A 109 -2.12 -4.79 9.92
CA SER A 109 -2.03 -6.10 10.60
C SER A 109 -0.81 -6.17 11.53
N LEU A 110 0.36 -5.75 11.03
CA LEU A 110 1.59 -5.72 11.83
C LEU A 110 1.45 -4.84 13.07
N LEU A 111 0.88 -3.63 12.92
CA LEU A 111 0.64 -2.74 14.06
C LEU A 111 -0.24 -3.41 15.12
N TYR A 112 -1.32 -4.08 14.71
CA TYR A 112 -2.20 -4.78 15.65
C TYR A 112 -1.55 -5.99 16.31
N GLU A 113 -0.75 -6.76 15.59
CA GLU A 113 0.00 -7.88 16.17
C GLU A 113 1.00 -7.38 17.22
N GLN A 114 1.68 -6.26 16.94
CA GLN A 114 2.67 -5.69 17.85
C GLN A 114 2.03 -5.13 19.14
N VAL A 115 0.87 -4.49 19.04
CA VAL A 115 0.20 -3.87 20.20
C VAL A 115 -0.94 -4.71 20.76
N GLY A 116 -1.24 -5.87 20.18
CA GLY A 116 -2.43 -6.66 20.53
C GLY A 116 -2.52 -7.10 21.98
N LYS A 117 -1.40 -7.19 22.68
CA LYS A 117 -1.34 -7.47 24.13
C LYS A 117 -1.73 -6.26 24.97
N GLU A 118 -1.62 -5.06 24.42
CA GLU A 118 -1.84 -3.77 25.06
C GLU A 118 -3.20 -3.19 24.65
N ARG A 119 -4.25 -3.57 25.39
CA ARG A 119 -5.65 -3.18 25.05
C ARG A 119 -5.82 -1.67 24.87
N GLY A 120 -5.10 -0.85 25.63
CA GLY A 120 -5.16 0.61 25.54
C GLY A 120 -4.61 1.13 24.23
N LEU A 121 -3.44 0.67 23.83
CA LEU A 121 -2.81 1.02 22.55
C LEU A 121 -3.62 0.54 21.37
N ALA A 122 -4.04 -0.73 21.37
CA ALA A 122 -4.85 -1.30 20.30
C ALA A 122 -6.15 -0.52 20.11
N ARG A 123 -6.81 -0.10 21.20
CA ARG A 123 -8.02 0.71 21.15
C ARG A 123 -7.75 2.10 20.56
N ALA A 124 -6.74 2.81 21.03
CA ALA A 124 -6.41 4.15 20.53
C ALA A 124 -6.04 4.13 19.04
N ILE A 125 -5.33 3.09 18.58
CA ILE A 125 -5.03 2.88 17.15
C ILE A 125 -6.32 2.62 16.38
N SER A 126 -7.21 1.74 16.89
CA SER A 126 -8.49 1.43 16.26
C SER A 126 -9.36 2.67 16.10
N ASP A 127 -9.46 3.49 17.16
CA ASP A 127 -10.25 4.73 17.15
C ASP A 127 -9.68 5.72 16.13
N TYR A 128 -8.35 5.91 16.08
CA TYR A 128 -7.68 6.76 15.11
C TYR A 128 -7.94 6.33 13.66
N MET A 129 -7.73 5.04 13.36
CA MET A 129 -7.92 4.49 12.02
C MET A 129 -9.38 4.55 11.57
N SER A 130 -10.31 4.29 12.51
CA SER A 130 -11.75 4.37 12.24
C SER A 130 -12.18 5.80 11.89
N LEU A 131 -11.65 6.81 12.58
CA LEU A 131 -11.89 8.22 12.28
C LEU A 131 -11.34 8.62 10.92
N ALA A 132 -10.13 8.16 10.58
CA ALA A 132 -9.53 8.41 9.26
C ALA A 132 -10.38 7.80 8.13
N LEU A 133 -10.80 6.54 8.27
CA LEU A 133 -11.69 5.86 7.31
C LEU A 133 -13.05 6.56 7.20
N TYR A 134 -13.65 6.93 8.34
CA TYR A 134 -14.92 7.66 8.35
C TYR A 134 -14.80 9.00 7.62
N LYS A 135 -13.71 9.76 7.86
CA LYS A 135 -13.45 11.04 7.20
C LYS A 135 -13.35 10.87 5.69
N VAL A 136 -12.56 9.91 5.22
CA VAL A 136 -12.42 9.60 3.78
C VAL A 136 -13.75 9.18 3.17
N TYR A 137 -14.47 8.25 3.82
CA TYR A 137 -15.78 7.79 3.36
C TYR A 137 -16.77 8.95 3.19
N ARG A 138 -16.85 9.84 4.18
CA ARG A 138 -17.73 11.00 4.12
C ARG A 138 -17.37 12.00 3.02
N LEU A 139 -16.08 12.21 2.78
CA LEU A 139 -15.63 13.05 1.66
C LEU A 139 -16.09 12.47 0.33
N LEU A 140 -15.92 11.16 0.12
CA LEU A 140 -16.39 10.47 -1.08
C LEU A 140 -17.92 10.49 -1.20
N TYR A 141 -18.62 10.27 -0.09
CA TYR A 141 -20.08 10.28 -0.05
C TYR A 141 -20.67 11.62 -0.49
N THR A 142 -20.00 12.73 -0.20
CA THR A 142 -20.47 14.06 -0.58
C THR A 142 -20.17 14.43 -2.04
N MET A 143 -19.36 13.62 -2.74
CA MET A 143 -19.13 13.76 -4.18
C MET A 143 -20.30 13.21 -5.03
N ASP A 144 -21.20 12.43 -4.42
CA ASP A 144 -22.40 11.91 -5.06
C ASP A 144 -23.57 12.86 -4.83
N ASP A 145 -24.06 13.51 -5.89
CA ASP A 145 -25.16 14.47 -5.85
C ASP A 145 -26.50 13.87 -5.39
N GLY A 146 -26.64 12.53 -5.46
CA GLY A 146 -27.82 11.78 -4.98
C GLY A 146 -27.82 11.46 -3.49
N SER A 147 -26.74 11.77 -2.79
CA SER A 147 -26.52 11.35 -1.40
C SER A 147 -27.43 12.05 -0.40
N SER A 148 -28.04 11.29 0.51
CA SER A 148 -28.91 11.82 1.57
C SER A 148 -28.09 12.59 2.62
N LYS A 149 -28.34 13.90 2.75
CA LYS A 149 -27.70 14.75 3.77
C LYS A 149 -28.01 14.31 5.22
N LYS A 150 -28.99 13.42 5.42
CA LYS A 150 -29.43 12.92 6.72
C LYS A 150 -28.78 11.60 7.16
N ALA A 151 -27.89 11.05 6.34
CA ALA A 151 -27.25 9.75 6.63
C ALA A 151 -26.29 9.79 7.84
N PHE A 152 -25.85 10.97 8.27
CA PHE A 152 -24.85 11.13 9.32
C PHE A 152 -25.31 12.09 10.41
N ALA A 153 -24.95 11.79 11.66
CA ALA A 153 -25.30 12.61 12.82
C ALA A 153 -24.50 13.93 12.85
N ALA A 154 -23.22 13.90 12.50
CA ALA A 154 -22.39 15.11 12.47
C ALA A 154 -22.73 15.98 11.26
N PRO A 155 -22.90 17.32 11.44
CA PRO A 155 -23.14 18.23 10.32
C PRO A 155 -22.01 18.20 9.28
N GLN A 156 -22.38 18.34 8.00
CA GLN A 156 -21.41 18.35 6.89
C GLN A 156 -20.38 19.48 6.98
N SER A 157 -20.78 20.63 7.56
CA SER A 157 -19.92 21.82 7.65
C SER A 157 -18.77 21.69 8.65
N VAL A 158 -18.82 20.72 9.58
CA VAL A 158 -17.85 20.65 10.69
C VAL A 158 -17.34 19.23 10.97
N PHE A 159 -17.76 18.23 10.17
CA PHE A 159 -17.36 16.83 10.46
C PHE A 159 -15.86 16.61 10.34
N SER A 160 -15.21 17.31 9.40
CA SER A 160 -13.78 17.18 9.16
C SER A 160 -12.99 17.61 10.39
N GLU A 161 -13.29 18.79 10.90
CA GLU A 161 -12.69 19.38 12.09
C GLU A 161 -12.96 18.55 13.35
N LEU A 162 -14.18 18.00 13.46
CA LEU A 162 -14.51 17.09 14.56
C LEU A 162 -13.69 15.80 14.49
N CYS A 163 -13.52 15.21 13.30
CA CYS A 163 -12.65 14.05 13.11
C CYS A 163 -11.21 14.37 13.50
N ASP A 164 -10.68 15.51 13.03
CA ASP A 164 -9.29 15.92 13.33
C ASP A 164 -9.08 16.14 14.83
N ALA A 165 -10.03 16.73 15.52
CA ALA A 165 -10.00 16.91 16.97
C ALA A 165 -9.99 15.57 17.72
N GLU A 166 -10.82 14.60 17.32
CA GLU A 166 -10.85 13.29 17.93
C GLU A 166 -9.61 12.47 17.60
N MET A 167 -9.11 12.54 16.36
CA MET A 167 -7.83 11.92 15.98
C MET A 167 -6.68 12.48 16.83
N LYS A 168 -6.68 13.81 17.08
CA LYS A 168 -5.68 14.44 17.95
C LYS A 168 -5.75 13.95 19.39
N LYS A 169 -6.93 13.68 19.93
CA LYS A 169 -7.09 13.04 21.24
C LYS A 169 -6.50 11.63 21.26
N CYS A 170 -6.71 10.84 20.21
CA CYS A 170 -6.10 9.51 20.09
C CYS A 170 -4.57 9.59 20.09
N GLU A 171 -3.96 10.56 19.37
CA GLU A 171 -2.51 10.77 19.40
C GLU A 171 -1.98 11.11 20.79
N VAL A 172 -2.68 12.00 21.51
CA VAL A 172 -2.31 12.34 22.89
C VAL A 172 -2.43 11.10 23.80
N GLN A 173 -3.49 10.32 23.65
CA GLN A 173 -3.69 9.09 24.41
C GLN A 173 -2.58 8.08 24.14
N LEU A 174 -2.17 7.89 22.89
CA LEU A 174 -1.04 7.02 22.52
C LEU A 174 0.27 7.47 23.21
N ARG A 175 0.54 8.78 23.24
CA ARG A 175 1.72 9.32 23.95
C ARG A 175 1.68 9.05 25.44
N ILE A 176 0.53 9.32 26.08
CA ILE A 176 0.35 9.07 27.52
C ILE A 176 0.55 7.58 27.86
N LEU A 177 0.02 6.69 27.02
CA LEU A 177 0.19 5.24 27.23
C LEU A 177 1.66 4.80 27.03
N ALA A 178 2.38 5.40 26.08
CA ALA A 178 3.79 5.14 25.88
C ALA A 178 4.67 5.65 27.05
N GLU A 179 4.31 6.78 27.66
CA GLU A 179 5.06 7.39 28.76
C GLU A 179 4.81 6.70 30.12
N LYS A 180 3.62 6.17 30.36
CA LYS A 180 3.24 5.60 31.67
C LYS A 180 3.97 4.33 32.05
N GLY A 181 4.63 3.65 31.15
CA GLY A 181 5.59 2.58 31.45
C GLY A 181 5.06 1.36 32.24
N GLU A 182 3.74 1.24 32.44
CA GLU A 182 3.14 0.10 33.18
C GLU A 182 3.27 -1.22 32.39
N THR A 183 3.51 -1.11 31.09
CA THR A 183 3.81 -2.21 30.19
C THR A 183 4.97 -1.79 29.30
N ALA A 184 5.86 -2.72 28.98
CA ALA A 184 6.98 -2.43 28.07
C ALA A 184 6.43 -1.84 26.77
N SER A 185 6.82 -0.60 26.46
CA SER A 185 6.47 -0.01 25.14
C SER A 185 6.81 -1.01 24.04
N PRO A 186 5.92 -1.23 23.07
CA PRO A 186 6.21 -2.15 21.99
C PRO A 186 7.51 -1.73 21.29
N ASP A 187 8.43 -2.67 21.10
CA ASP A 187 9.66 -2.39 20.36
C ASP A 187 9.32 -2.27 18.86
N MET A 188 9.21 -1.02 18.40
CA MET A 188 8.94 -0.68 17.01
C MET A 188 10.20 -0.41 16.19
N SER A 189 11.40 -0.82 16.70
CA SER A 189 12.62 -0.72 15.92
C SER A 189 12.52 -1.55 14.63
N LEU A 190 13.10 -1.03 13.55
CA LEU A 190 13.02 -1.69 12.25
C LEU A 190 13.65 -3.08 12.28
N GLU A 191 14.70 -3.26 13.08
CA GLU A 191 15.36 -4.55 13.30
C GLU A 191 14.41 -5.55 13.94
N HIS A 192 13.74 -5.16 15.02
CA HIS A 192 12.76 -6.00 15.71
C HIS A 192 11.61 -6.39 14.80
N VAL A 193 11.08 -5.43 14.06
CA VAL A 193 9.98 -5.64 13.09
C VAL A 193 10.39 -6.62 12.00
N GLN A 194 11.57 -6.48 11.41
CA GLN A 194 12.07 -7.39 10.37
C GLN A 194 12.32 -8.81 10.90
N GLN A 195 12.81 -8.95 12.12
CA GLN A 195 13.09 -10.27 12.72
C GLN A 195 11.81 -11.02 13.07
N ASN A 196 10.82 -10.34 13.65
CA ASN A 196 9.61 -10.99 14.16
C ASN A 196 8.49 -11.12 13.11
N TRP A 197 8.43 -10.21 12.12
CA TRP A 197 7.42 -10.22 11.05
C TRP A 197 8.04 -10.09 9.66
N PRO A 198 8.94 -11.02 9.25
CA PRO A 198 9.68 -10.92 7.98
C PRO A 198 8.77 -10.83 6.75
N ARG A 199 7.53 -11.35 6.83
CA ARG A 199 6.54 -11.30 5.74
C ARG A 199 5.77 -9.99 5.68
N LEU A 200 5.56 -9.30 6.79
CA LEU A 200 4.79 -8.05 6.87
C LEU A 200 5.69 -6.81 6.87
N ALA A 201 6.90 -6.92 7.41
CA ALA A 201 7.86 -5.83 7.54
C ALA A 201 8.13 -5.08 6.22
N PRO A 202 8.33 -5.74 5.05
CA PRO A 202 8.53 -5.04 3.79
C PRO A 202 7.38 -4.11 3.41
N SER A 203 6.14 -4.50 3.72
CA SER A 203 4.96 -3.65 3.48
C SER A 203 4.99 -2.38 4.31
N LEU A 204 5.30 -2.51 5.61
CA LEU A 204 5.41 -1.36 6.51
C LEU A 204 6.53 -0.42 6.06
N LEU A 205 7.71 -0.95 5.76
CA LEU A 205 8.86 -0.15 5.31
C LEU A 205 8.56 0.62 4.01
N SER A 206 7.94 -0.04 3.03
CA SER A 206 7.54 0.61 1.77
C SER A 206 6.48 1.68 2.00
N LEU A 207 5.52 1.45 2.91
CA LEU A 207 4.51 2.44 3.26
C LEU A 207 5.16 3.66 3.93
N LEU A 208 6.02 3.44 4.94
CA LEU A 208 6.72 4.52 5.65
C LEU A 208 7.55 5.36 4.68
N HIS A 209 8.36 4.72 3.83
CA HIS A 209 9.17 5.42 2.84
C HIS A 209 8.30 6.27 1.90
N GLY A 210 7.23 5.71 1.35
CA GLY A 210 6.34 6.46 0.45
C GLY A 210 5.57 7.60 1.13
N VAL A 211 5.37 7.55 2.45
CA VAL A 211 4.78 8.67 3.22
C VAL A 211 5.85 9.71 3.52
N ASP A 212 7.04 9.30 3.97
CA ASP A 212 8.14 10.21 4.26
C ASP A 212 8.53 11.06 3.03
N GLU A 213 8.57 10.45 1.84
CA GLU A 213 8.78 11.20 0.60
C GLU A 213 7.71 12.26 0.35
N LYS A 214 6.45 12.00 0.71
CA LYS A 214 5.34 12.96 0.51
C LYS A 214 5.37 14.13 1.47
N ILE A 215 5.82 13.90 2.71
CA ILE A 215 5.82 14.93 3.78
C ILE A 215 7.18 15.61 3.92
N SER A 216 8.20 15.15 3.20
CA SER A 216 9.54 15.76 3.22
C SER A 216 9.50 17.12 2.56
N PRO A 217 10.04 18.17 3.19
CA PRO A 217 10.03 19.56 2.66
C PRO A 217 10.87 19.73 1.39
N GLU A 218 11.64 18.74 0.97
CA GLU A 218 12.44 18.80 -0.26
C GLU A 218 11.60 18.70 -1.55
N ASN A 219 10.35 18.23 -1.47
CA ASN A 219 9.45 18.10 -2.62
C ASN A 219 8.68 19.39 -3.01
N GLU A 220 8.83 20.48 -2.28
CA GLU A 220 8.21 21.79 -2.63
C GLU A 220 9.01 22.60 -3.69
N LYS A 221 10.09 22.07 -4.25
CA LYS A 221 10.98 22.80 -5.18
C LYS A 221 10.92 22.35 -6.64
N ASN A 222 9.79 21.76 -7.09
CA ASN A 222 9.58 21.51 -8.52
C ASN A 222 8.19 21.93 -8.99
#